data_09684181de1d8341552e1eb707b0f0b6
#
_entry.id   09684181de1d8341552e1eb707b0f0b6
#
_cell.length_a   1.000
_cell.length_b   1.000
_cell.length_c   1.000
_cell.angle_alpha   90.00
_cell.angle_beta   90.00
_cell.angle_gamma   90.00
#
_symmetry.space_group_name_H-M   'P 1'
#
loop_
_entity.id
_entity.type
_entity.pdbx_description
1 polymer ?
#
loop_
_entity_poly.entity_id
_entity_poly.type
_entity_poly.pdbx_seq_one_letter_code
_entity_poly.pdbx_strand_id
1 'polypeptide(L)'
;MKIIILGAGQVGGTLAENLVGENNDITLVDTNGDRLRSLQDKFDLRVVQGHGSHPRVLREAGADDADMLVAVTSSDETNMVACQVAYSLFNTPNRIARIRAPDYVRDAEKLFNSEAVPIDHLIAPEQLVIDNIHRLIEYPGALQVVNFAEGKVSLAVVKAYYGGPLVGNALSTMREHMPHIDTRVAAIFRHDRPIRPQGSTIVEAGDEVFFIAASQHIRAVMSELQRLEKPYKRIMLVGGGNIGAGLAHKLEKDYSVKLIERNQQRAAELAEKLQHTIVFYGDASDQELLAEEHIDQVDLFIAVTNDDEANIMSAMLAKRMGTKKVMVLIQRRAYVDLVQGSVIDIAISPQQATISALLSHVRKADIVGVSSLRRGVAEAIEAVAHGDESTSRVVGRSIDEIKLPPGTIIGAVVRGNDVMIANNNLRIEQGDHVIMFLTDKKFISDVERLFQPSPFFL
;
A
#
# COMPACT_ATOMS: atom_id res chain seq x y z
N MET A 1 3.90 -16.22 -16.37
CA MET A 1 5.31 -16.03 -15.96
C MET A 1 5.69 -17.13 -15.00
N LYS A 2 6.99 -17.54 -15.05
CA LYS A 2 7.56 -18.44 -14.06
C LYS A 2 8.21 -17.60 -12.94
N ILE A 3 7.65 -17.67 -11.76
CA ILE A 3 8.04 -16.83 -10.62
C ILE A 3 8.53 -17.71 -9.47
N ILE A 4 9.74 -17.44 -9.00
CA ILE A 4 10.28 -18.06 -7.79
C ILE A 4 10.13 -17.09 -6.63
N ILE A 5 9.47 -17.52 -5.56
CA ILE A 5 9.29 -16.73 -4.33
C ILE A 5 10.10 -17.40 -3.22
N LEU A 6 11.04 -16.68 -2.63
CA LEU A 6 11.85 -17.14 -1.50
C LEU A 6 11.27 -16.61 -0.18
N GLY A 7 10.88 -17.53 0.68
CA GLY A 7 10.23 -17.27 1.97
C GLY A 7 8.73 -17.52 1.94
N ALA A 8 8.27 -18.57 2.62
CA ALA A 8 6.85 -18.94 2.79
C ALA A 8 6.21 -18.30 4.05
N GLY A 9 6.78 -17.19 4.52
CA GLY A 9 6.21 -16.42 5.62
C GLY A 9 4.94 -15.65 5.20
N GLN A 10 4.50 -14.73 6.06
CA GLN A 10 3.27 -13.94 5.81
C GLN A 10 3.30 -13.20 4.45
N VAL A 11 4.42 -12.55 4.12
CA VAL A 11 4.55 -11.79 2.86
C VAL A 11 4.57 -12.72 1.65
N GLY A 12 5.50 -13.69 1.62
CA GLY A 12 5.65 -14.57 0.46
C GLY A 12 4.47 -15.50 0.25
N GLY A 13 3.88 -16.04 1.33
CA GLY A 13 2.65 -16.85 1.26
C GLY A 13 1.47 -16.07 0.71
N THR A 14 1.24 -14.84 1.19
CA THR A 14 0.15 -14.00 0.67
C THR A 14 0.42 -13.51 -0.75
N LEU A 15 1.69 -13.24 -1.11
CA LEU A 15 2.04 -12.91 -2.49
C LEU A 15 1.73 -14.10 -3.42
N ALA A 16 2.14 -15.31 -3.04
CA ALA A 16 1.84 -16.52 -3.79
C ALA A 16 0.31 -16.72 -3.97
N GLU A 17 -0.48 -16.57 -2.89
CA GLU A 17 -1.94 -16.61 -2.92
C GLU A 17 -2.54 -15.61 -3.93
N ASN A 18 -2.02 -14.38 -4.00
CA ASN A 18 -2.51 -13.39 -4.96
C ASN A 18 -2.16 -13.76 -6.41
N LEU A 19 -1.01 -14.37 -6.66
CA LEU A 19 -0.48 -14.60 -8.00
C LEU A 19 -0.91 -15.93 -8.63
N VAL A 20 -1.26 -16.94 -7.82
CA VAL A 20 -1.70 -18.27 -8.33
C VAL A 20 -2.94 -18.17 -9.20
N GLY A 21 -3.88 -17.25 -8.89
CA GLY A 21 -5.10 -17.04 -9.69
C GLY A 21 -4.90 -16.30 -11.02
N GLU A 22 -3.66 -15.91 -11.39
CA GLU A 22 -3.38 -14.97 -12.48
C GLU A 22 -2.57 -15.59 -13.64
N ASN A 23 -2.69 -16.90 -13.89
CA ASN A 23 -1.94 -17.63 -14.92
C ASN A 23 -0.40 -17.51 -14.77
N ASN A 24 0.08 -17.53 -13.54
CA ASN A 24 1.50 -17.61 -13.20
C ASN A 24 1.87 -19.01 -12.73
N ASP A 25 3.06 -19.46 -13.10
CA ASP A 25 3.68 -20.69 -12.63
C ASP A 25 4.56 -20.32 -11.40
N ILE A 26 4.10 -20.67 -10.22
CA ILE A 26 4.72 -20.22 -8.96
C ILE A 26 5.47 -21.35 -8.28
N THR A 27 6.74 -21.14 -8.01
CA THR A 27 7.54 -22.00 -7.13
C THR A 27 7.87 -21.27 -5.83
N LEU A 28 7.43 -21.82 -4.71
CA LEU A 28 7.69 -21.27 -3.39
C LEU A 28 8.82 -22.04 -2.69
N VAL A 29 9.82 -21.33 -2.17
CA VAL A 29 11.00 -21.90 -1.49
C VAL A 29 11.03 -21.44 -0.04
N ASP A 30 11.17 -22.39 0.90
CA ASP A 30 11.37 -22.09 2.33
C ASP A 30 12.15 -23.22 2.99
N THR A 31 12.77 -22.94 4.12
CA THR A 31 13.40 -23.96 4.97
C THR A 31 12.37 -24.75 5.78
N ASN A 32 11.20 -24.18 6.01
CA ASN A 32 10.12 -24.78 6.80
C ASN A 32 9.16 -25.58 5.91
N GLY A 33 9.31 -26.92 5.91
CA GLY A 33 8.50 -27.84 5.12
C GLY A 33 7.01 -27.86 5.50
N ASP A 34 6.66 -27.57 6.77
CA ASP A 34 5.25 -27.55 7.20
C ASP A 34 4.48 -26.38 6.62
N ARG A 35 5.14 -25.19 6.57
CA ARG A 35 4.57 -24.01 5.90
C ARG A 35 4.36 -24.26 4.41
N LEU A 36 5.34 -24.87 3.76
CA LEU A 36 5.27 -25.20 2.34
C LEU A 36 4.10 -26.14 2.06
N ARG A 37 3.96 -27.24 2.83
CA ARG A 37 2.84 -28.18 2.70
C ARG A 37 1.50 -27.49 2.89
N SER A 38 1.36 -26.67 3.94
CA SER A 38 0.11 -25.96 4.21
C SER A 38 -0.31 -25.01 3.08
N LEU A 39 0.62 -24.44 2.33
CA LEU A 39 0.33 -23.58 1.17
C LEU A 39 0.05 -24.40 -0.08
N GLN A 40 0.77 -25.49 -0.30
CA GLN A 40 0.55 -26.42 -1.41
C GLN A 40 -0.81 -27.11 -1.35
N ASP A 41 -1.28 -27.43 -0.14
CA ASP A 41 -2.62 -28.03 0.07
C ASP A 41 -3.76 -27.05 -0.27
N LYS A 42 -3.50 -25.76 -0.26
CA LYS A 42 -4.51 -24.72 -0.51
C LYS A 42 -4.47 -24.15 -1.91
N PHE A 43 -3.30 -24.13 -2.53
CA PHE A 43 -3.04 -23.43 -3.77
C PHE A 43 -2.29 -24.34 -4.75
N ASP A 44 -2.59 -24.19 -6.04
CA ASP A 44 -1.86 -24.87 -7.11
C ASP A 44 -0.52 -24.18 -7.34
N LEU A 45 0.50 -24.60 -6.57
CA LEU A 45 1.87 -24.09 -6.65
C LEU A 45 2.90 -25.19 -6.38
N ARG A 46 4.08 -25.01 -6.94
CA ARG A 46 5.23 -25.87 -6.67
C ARG A 46 5.95 -25.42 -5.40
N VAL A 47 6.45 -26.37 -4.62
CA VAL A 47 7.24 -26.09 -3.43
C VAL A 47 8.60 -26.76 -3.48
N VAL A 48 9.62 -26.07 -2.96
CA VAL A 48 10.98 -26.59 -2.79
C VAL A 48 11.45 -26.29 -1.38
N GLN A 49 11.81 -27.31 -0.62
CA GLN A 49 12.34 -27.12 0.72
C GLN A 49 13.87 -26.92 0.67
N GLY A 50 14.33 -25.77 1.14
CA GLY A 50 15.76 -25.48 1.21
C GLY A 50 16.06 -24.02 1.48
N HIS A 51 17.35 -23.72 1.57
CA HIS A 51 17.83 -22.36 1.77
C HIS A 51 17.87 -21.61 0.44
N GLY A 52 17.11 -20.53 0.33
CA GLY A 52 16.85 -19.81 -0.92
C GLY A 52 18.07 -19.18 -1.60
N SER A 53 19.18 -18.99 -0.90
CA SER A 53 20.43 -18.50 -1.51
C SER A 53 21.33 -19.61 -2.07
N HIS A 54 20.98 -20.89 -1.89
CA HIS A 54 21.80 -22.00 -2.37
C HIS A 54 21.56 -22.29 -3.86
N PRO A 55 22.58 -22.30 -4.73
CA PRO A 55 22.44 -22.54 -6.18
C PRO A 55 21.70 -23.82 -6.52
N ARG A 56 21.92 -24.91 -5.75
CA ARG A 56 21.22 -26.18 -5.94
C ARG A 56 19.71 -26.04 -5.72
N VAL A 57 19.32 -25.33 -4.67
CA VAL A 57 17.90 -25.12 -4.32
C VAL A 57 17.22 -24.24 -5.37
N LEU A 58 17.88 -23.18 -5.83
CA LEU A 58 17.38 -22.32 -6.91
C LEU A 58 17.21 -23.08 -8.22
N ARG A 59 18.16 -23.96 -8.58
CA ARG A 59 18.02 -24.83 -9.77
C ARG A 59 16.84 -25.79 -9.62
N GLU A 60 16.68 -26.42 -8.47
CA GLU A 60 15.53 -27.27 -8.17
C GLU A 60 14.20 -26.50 -8.22
N ALA A 61 14.22 -25.23 -7.86
CA ALA A 61 13.07 -24.34 -7.97
C ALA A 61 12.77 -23.90 -9.42
N GLY A 62 13.64 -24.20 -10.39
CA GLY A 62 13.45 -23.86 -11.79
C GLY A 62 14.08 -22.53 -12.20
N ALA A 63 15.19 -22.12 -11.54
CA ALA A 63 15.83 -20.83 -11.83
C ALA A 63 16.43 -20.76 -13.25
N ASP A 64 16.71 -21.91 -13.89
CA ASP A 64 17.27 -21.96 -15.25
C ASP A 64 16.36 -21.30 -16.30
N ASP A 65 15.05 -21.23 -16.07
CA ASP A 65 14.07 -20.64 -16.97
C ASP A 65 13.02 -19.73 -16.27
N ALA A 66 13.37 -19.26 -15.07
CA ALA A 66 12.51 -18.34 -14.32
C ALA A 66 12.53 -16.92 -14.91
N ASP A 67 11.37 -16.33 -15.07
CA ASP A 67 11.22 -14.93 -15.50
C ASP A 67 11.53 -13.95 -14.36
N MET A 68 11.32 -14.39 -13.11
CA MET A 68 11.43 -13.51 -11.93
C MET A 68 11.81 -14.27 -10.67
N LEU A 69 12.65 -13.64 -9.85
CA LEU A 69 12.94 -14.03 -8.47
C LEU A 69 12.43 -12.95 -7.50
N VAL A 70 11.62 -13.36 -6.52
CA VAL A 70 11.14 -12.49 -5.44
C VAL A 70 11.67 -13.00 -4.10
N ALA A 71 12.69 -12.35 -3.57
CA ALA A 71 13.35 -12.72 -2.32
C ALA A 71 12.77 -11.92 -1.14
N VAL A 72 11.93 -12.58 -0.34
CA VAL A 72 11.22 -11.98 0.81
C VAL A 72 11.39 -12.79 2.11
N THR A 73 12.56 -13.44 2.26
CA THR A 73 12.93 -14.15 3.48
C THR A 73 13.14 -13.19 4.65
N SER A 74 13.35 -13.70 5.86
CA SER A 74 13.60 -12.88 7.05
C SER A 74 15.00 -12.26 7.12
N SER A 75 15.95 -12.69 6.27
CA SER A 75 17.34 -12.19 6.24
C SER A 75 17.59 -11.39 4.97
N ASP A 76 18.04 -10.14 5.15
CA ASP A 76 18.42 -9.25 4.05
C ASP A 76 19.60 -9.84 3.26
N GLU A 77 20.60 -10.41 3.94
CA GLU A 77 21.78 -11.03 3.33
C GLU A 77 21.37 -12.26 2.47
N THR A 78 20.44 -13.07 2.95
CA THR A 78 19.90 -14.18 2.16
C THR A 78 19.22 -13.69 0.89
N ASN A 79 18.43 -12.61 1.00
CA ASN A 79 17.74 -12.00 -0.14
C ASN A 79 18.73 -11.43 -1.16
N MET A 80 19.76 -10.71 -0.69
CA MET A 80 20.83 -10.17 -1.54
C MET A 80 21.63 -11.29 -2.24
N VAL A 81 22.06 -12.30 -1.49
CA VAL A 81 22.84 -13.42 -2.05
C VAL A 81 22.00 -14.21 -3.06
N ALA A 82 20.71 -14.43 -2.78
CA ALA A 82 19.82 -15.11 -3.71
C ALA A 82 19.69 -14.37 -5.05
N CYS A 83 19.55 -13.04 -5.01
CA CYS A 83 19.51 -12.20 -6.22
C CYS A 83 20.85 -12.26 -6.97
N GLN A 84 21.98 -12.24 -6.25
CA GLN A 84 23.31 -12.40 -6.86
C GLN A 84 23.46 -13.76 -7.57
N VAL A 85 23.05 -14.84 -6.93
CA VAL A 85 23.10 -16.19 -7.51
C VAL A 85 22.18 -16.30 -8.72
N ALA A 86 20.96 -15.76 -8.63
CA ALA A 86 19.99 -15.76 -9.73
C ALA A 86 20.53 -15.00 -10.96
N TYR A 87 21.21 -13.89 -10.74
CA TYR A 87 21.86 -13.12 -11.80
C TYR A 87 23.03 -13.87 -12.41
N SER A 88 24.00 -14.30 -11.57
CA SER A 88 25.29 -14.80 -12.04
C SER A 88 25.24 -16.20 -12.64
N LEU A 89 24.33 -17.07 -12.17
CA LEU A 89 24.29 -18.49 -12.58
C LEU A 89 23.08 -18.81 -13.49
N PHE A 90 22.01 -18.06 -13.38
CA PHE A 90 20.75 -18.38 -14.06
C PHE A 90 20.26 -17.29 -15.00
N ASN A 91 20.90 -16.11 -14.99
CA ASN A 91 20.51 -14.95 -15.80
C ASN A 91 19.02 -14.58 -15.65
N THR A 92 18.46 -14.79 -14.45
CA THR A 92 17.05 -14.44 -14.18
C THR A 92 16.83 -12.93 -14.45
N PRO A 93 15.89 -12.55 -15.35
CA PRO A 93 15.82 -11.17 -15.85
C PRO A 93 15.38 -10.16 -14.79
N ASN A 94 14.48 -10.56 -13.88
CA ASN A 94 13.93 -9.65 -12.85
C ASN A 94 14.17 -10.20 -11.45
N ARG A 95 14.76 -9.39 -10.59
CA ARG A 95 15.10 -9.75 -9.22
C ARG A 95 14.61 -8.69 -8.26
N ILE A 96 13.67 -9.08 -7.41
CA ILE A 96 13.05 -8.23 -6.39
C ILE A 96 13.55 -8.71 -5.03
N ALA A 97 14.04 -7.80 -4.19
CA ALA A 97 14.48 -8.15 -2.85
C ALA A 97 13.82 -7.26 -1.78
N ARG A 98 13.37 -7.90 -0.71
CA ARG A 98 13.00 -7.21 0.52
C ARG A 98 14.23 -6.96 1.36
N ILE A 99 14.49 -5.68 1.69
CA ILE A 99 15.59 -5.22 2.53
C ILE A 99 15.00 -4.36 3.65
N ARG A 100 15.36 -4.68 4.90
CA ARG A 100 14.79 -4.05 6.10
C ARG A 100 15.80 -3.17 6.82
N ALA A 101 17.08 -3.49 6.75
CA ALA A 101 18.11 -2.76 7.45
C ALA A 101 18.26 -1.35 6.86
N PRO A 102 18.10 -0.29 7.68
CA PRO A 102 18.11 1.10 7.19
C PRO A 102 19.45 1.48 6.55
N ASP A 103 20.55 0.86 6.96
CA ASP A 103 21.88 1.15 6.41
C ASP A 103 21.99 0.70 4.95
N TYR A 104 21.45 -0.46 4.61
CA TYR A 104 21.38 -0.91 3.22
C TYR A 104 20.46 -0.05 2.37
N VAL A 105 19.29 0.35 2.92
CA VAL A 105 18.32 1.18 2.21
C VAL A 105 18.89 2.58 1.94
N ARG A 106 19.64 3.16 2.87
CA ARG A 106 20.27 4.47 2.71
C ARG A 106 21.29 4.52 1.59
N ASP A 107 22.10 3.45 1.45
CA ASP A 107 23.14 3.35 0.41
C ASP A 107 22.69 2.53 -0.80
N ALA A 108 21.36 2.36 -1.00
CA ALA A 108 20.77 1.48 -2.00
C ALA A 108 21.25 1.75 -3.44
N GLU A 109 21.34 3.01 -3.86
CA GLU A 109 21.80 3.39 -5.20
C GLU A 109 23.23 2.90 -5.53
N LYS A 110 24.10 2.85 -4.50
CA LYS A 110 25.47 2.37 -4.67
C LYS A 110 25.58 0.85 -4.57
N LEU A 111 24.72 0.24 -3.74
CA LEU A 111 24.80 -1.19 -3.44
C LEU A 111 23.99 -2.04 -4.43
N PHE A 112 22.84 -1.55 -4.87
CA PHE A 112 21.88 -2.35 -5.64
C PHE A 112 21.86 -1.92 -7.11
N ASN A 113 22.77 -2.51 -7.86
CA ASN A 113 22.91 -2.32 -9.29
C ASN A 113 23.61 -3.54 -9.90
N SER A 114 23.69 -3.61 -11.23
CA SER A 114 24.27 -4.77 -11.96
C SER A 114 25.75 -4.98 -11.72
N GLU A 115 26.50 -3.97 -11.26
CA GLU A 115 27.95 -4.05 -11.02
C GLU A 115 28.28 -4.51 -9.59
N ALA A 116 27.35 -4.33 -8.64
CA ALA A 116 27.52 -4.71 -7.24
C ALA A 116 26.56 -5.86 -6.86
N VAL A 117 25.42 -5.57 -6.21
CA VAL A 117 24.39 -6.58 -5.89
C VAL A 117 23.20 -6.38 -6.82
N PRO A 118 22.93 -7.28 -7.77
CA PRO A 118 21.97 -7.10 -8.85
C PRO A 118 20.52 -7.29 -8.38
N ILE A 119 19.97 -6.27 -7.73
CA ILE A 119 18.58 -6.15 -7.35
C ILE A 119 17.95 -5.11 -8.27
N ASP A 120 16.94 -5.50 -9.04
CA ASP A 120 16.24 -4.61 -9.96
C ASP A 120 15.20 -3.75 -9.21
N HIS A 121 14.54 -4.34 -8.21
CA HIS A 121 13.56 -3.62 -7.39
C HIS A 121 13.76 -3.92 -5.90
N LEU A 122 14.02 -2.84 -5.16
CA LEU A 122 14.16 -2.86 -3.71
C LEU A 122 12.81 -2.63 -3.03
N ILE A 123 12.42 -3.51 -2.14
CA ILE A 123 11.26 -3.34 -1.26
C ILE A 123 11.75 -3.10 0.17
N ALA A 124 11.50 -1.89 0.67
CA ALA A 124 11.82 -1.47 2.04
C ALA A 124 10.53 -1.33 2.87
N PRO A 125 10.08 -2.38 3.58
CA PRO A 125 8.76 -2.40 4.25
C PRO A 125 8.58 -1.28 5.27
N GLU A 126 9.61 -0.97 6.02
CA GLU A 126 9.58 0.06 7.05
C GLU A 126 9.34 1.44 6.42
N GLN A 127 10.01 1.74 5.31
CA GLN A 127 9.83 3.01 4.58
C GLN A 127 8.42 3.10 3.98
N LEU A 128 7.89 2.02 3.41
CA LEU A 128 6.52 1.98 2.89
C LEU A 128 5.48 2.29 3.97
N VAL A 129 5.68 1.78 5.20
CA VAL A 129 4.80 2.06 6.33
C VAL A 129 4.93 3.52 6.78
N ILE A 130 6.15 4.04 6.90
CA ILE A 130 6.40 5.45 7.24
C ILE A 130 5.69 6.37 6.26
N ASP A 131 5.83 6.12 4.96
CA ASP A 131 5.20 6.92 3.92
C ASP A 131 3.67 6.82 3.93
N ASN A 132 3.13 5.64 4.23
CA ASN A 132 1.69 5.45 4.37
C ASN A 132 1.13 6.21 5.59
N ILE A 133 1.77 6.10 6.74
CA ILE A 133 1.38 6.86 7.96
C ILE A 133 1.46 8.37 7.70
N HIS A 134 2.54 8.83 7.08
CA HIS A 134 2.71 10.25 6.76
C HIS A 134 1.56 10.78 5.90
N ARG A 135 1.20 10.06 4.82
CA ARG A 135 0.03 10.44 3.99
C ARG A 135 -1.27 10.51 4.79
N LEU A 136 -1.51 9.56 5.70
CA LEU A 136 -2.71 9.59 6.55
C LEU A 136 -2.71 10.78 7.54
N ILE A 137 -1.53 11.24 7.96
CA ILE A 137 -1.38 12.45 8.78
C ILE A 137 -1.69 13.72 7.97
N GLU A 138 -1.28 13.76 6.69
CA GLU A 138 -1.56 14.88 5.77
C GLU A 138 -3.06 15.00 5.42
N TYR A 139 -3.80 13.86 5.44
CA TYR A 139 -5.22 13.80 5.13
C TYR A 139 -6.06 13.27 6.31
N PRO A 140 -6.22 14.08 7.39
CA PRO A 140 -6.99 13.66 8.56
C PRO A 140 -8.43 13.26 8.20
N GLY A 141 -8.85 12.10 8.69
CA GLY A 141 -10.16 11.53 8.39
C GLY A 141 -10.19 10.57 7.20
N ALA A 142 -9.12 10.47 6.40
CA ALA A 142 -9.00 9.42 5.41
C ALA A 142 -8.67 8.06 6.08
N LEU A 143 -9.27 6.98 5.58
CA LEU A 143 -8.95 5.61 5.97
C LEU A 143 -7.72 5.09 5.19
N GLN A 144 -7.58 5.51 3.93
CA GLN A 144 -6.48 5.18 3.05
C GLN A 144 -6.30 6.29 2.01
N VAL A 145 -5.06 6.60 1.66
CA VAL A 145 -4.72 7.51 0.56
C VAL A 145 -3.61 6.87 -0.27
N VAL A 146 -3.83 6.82 -1.58
CA VAL A 146 -2.89 6.29 -2.56
C VAL A 146 -2.64 7.32 -3.63
N ASN A 147 -1.37 7.58 -3.91
CA ASN A 147 -0.96 8.53 -4.95
C ASN A 147 -0.56 7.79 -6.21
N PHE A 148 -0.93 8.35 -7.36
CA PHE A 148 -0.62 7.88 -8.71
C PHE A 148 -0.01 9.00 -9.54
N ALA A 149 0.63 8.65 -10.65
CA ALA A 149 1.26 9.58 -11.59
C ALA A 149 2.14 10.61 -10.84
N GLU A 150 3.12 10.11 -10.08
CA GLU A 150 4.07 10.92 -9.30
C GLU A 150 3.38 11.88 -8.30
N GLY A 151 2.21 11.49 -7.79
CA GLY A 151 1.46 12.28 -6.81
C GLY A 151 0.50 13.32 -7.42
N LYS A 152 0.30 13.34 -8.74
CA LYS A 152 -0.64 14.27 -9.40
C LYS A 152 -2.11 13.88 -9.13
N VAL A 153 -2.39 12.59 -9.05
CA VAL A 153 -3.71 12.02 -8.77
C VAL A 153 -3.66 11.25 -7.47
N SER A 154 -4.69 11.39 -6.67
CA SER A 154 -4.87 10.58 -5.47
C SER A 154 -6.20 9.86 -5.49
N LEU A 155 -6.19 8.62 -5.00
CA LEU A 155 -7.38 7.89 -4.58
C LEU A 155 -7.45 7.95 -3.06
N ALA A 156 -8.56 8.44 -2.54
CA ALA A 156 -8.80 8.46 -1.09
C ALA A 156 -10.01 7.61 -0.73
N VAL A 157 -9.91 6.96 0.41
CA VAL A 157 -10.99 6.19 1.04
C VAL A 157 -11.44 6.91 2.28
N VAL A 158 -12.71 7.27 2.32
CA VAL A 158 -13.30 8.04 3.42
C VAL A 158 -14.56 7.35 3.89
N LYS A 159 -14.76 7.29 5.20
CA LYS A 159 -16.02 6.87 5.78
C LYS A 159 -16.98 8.05 5.80
N ALA A 160 -18.18 7.86 5.28
CA ALA A 160 -19.23 8.88 5.29
C ALA A 160 -19.82 9.01 6.69
N TYR A 161 -19.88 10.23 7.21
CA TYR A 161 -20.48 10.55 8.51
C TYR A 161 -21.56 11.60 8.38
N TYR A 162 -22.54 11.57 9.28
CA TYR A 162 -23.54 12.61 9.36
C TYR A 162 -22.92 14.01 9.46
N GLY A 163 -23.39 14.92 8.63
CA GLY A 163 -22.89 16.31 8.53
C GLY A 163 -21.98 16.57 7.34
N GLY A 164 -21.64 15.56 6.53
CA GLY A 164 -21.10 15.75 5.19
C GLY A 164 -22.24 16.11 4.23
N PRO A 165 -22.09 17.14 3.37
CA PRO A 165 -23.16 17.60 2.46
C PRO A 165 -23.73 16.52 1.54
N LEU A 166 -22.89 15.57 1.12
CA LEU A 166 -23.28 14.47 0.23
C LEU A 166 -24.02 13.34 0.96
N VAL A 167 -23.91 13.25 2.29
CA VAL A 167 -24.53 12.15 3.06
C VAL A 167 -26.03 12.33 3.13
N GLY A 168 -26.78 11.34 2.62
CA GLY A 168 -28.23 11.39 2.43
C GLY A 168 -28.64 11.93 1.06
N ASN A 169 -27.71 12.35 0.22
CA ASN A 169 -27.95 12.88 -1.11
C ASN A 169 -27.38 11.98 -2.21
N ALA A 170 -27.86 12.17 -3.44
CA ALA A 170 -27.37 11.42 -4.60
C ALA A 170 -25.98 11.92 -5.04
N LEU A 171 -25.16 11.04 -5.60
CA LEU A 171 -23.82 11.39 -6.10
C LEU A 171 -23.85 12.53 -7.14
N SER A 172 -24.94 12.67 -7.91
CA SER A 172 -25.08 13.74 -8.92
C SER A 172 -25.04 15.14 -8.30
N THR A 173 -25.45 15.32 -7.03
CA THR A 173 -25.44 16.63 -6.33
C THR A 173 -24.03 17.12 -6.04
N MET A 174 -23.02 16.26 -6.07
CA MET A 174 -21.62 16.64 -5.85
C MET A 174 -21.15 17.73 -6.82
N ARG A 175 -21.61 17.70 -8.07
CA ARG A 175 -21.29 18.75 -9.05
C ARG A 175 -21.88 20.12 -8.71
N GLU A 176 -23.00 20.15 -8.01
CA GLU A 176 -23.65 21.38 -7.55
C GLU A 176 -22.86 22.02 -6.40
N HIS A 177 -22.33 21.17 -5.51
CA HIS A 177 -21.54 21.62 -4.36
C HIS A 177 -20.11 22.04 -4.78
N MET A 178 -19.53 21.35 -5.75
CA MET A 178 -18.14 21.54 -6.19
C MET A 178 -18.04 21.71 -7.72
N PRO A 179 -18.57 22.81 -8.31
CA PRO A 179 -18.66 22.96 -9.77
C PRO A 179 -17.30 23.08 -10.47
N HIS A 180 -16.23 23.40 -9.73
CA HIS A 180 -14.87 23.59 -10.28
C HIS A 180 -13.91 22.45 -9.93
N ILE A 181 -14.39 21.39 -9.29
CA ILE A 181 -13.59 20.24 -8.88
C ILE A 181 -14.10 19.00 -9.58
N ASP A 182 -13.29 18.49 -10.49
CA ASP A 182 -13.57 17.20 -11.10
C ASP A 182 -13.14 16.07 -10.16
N THR A 183 -14.06 15.17 -9.90
CA THR A 183 -13.81 13.95 -9.11
C THR A 183 -14.69 12.82 -9.59
N ARG A 184 -14.25 11.58 -9.35
CA ARG A 184 -15.00 10.38 -9.66
C ARG A 184 -15.06 9.47 -8.46
N VAL A 185 -16.25 9.07 -8.06
CA VAL A 185 -16.45 7.98 -7.09
C VAL A 185 -16.18 6.65 -7.80
N ALA A 186 -15.15 5.96 -7.35
CA ALA A 186 -14.70 4.70 -7.93
C ALA A 186 -15.51 3.52 -7.40
N ALA A 187 -15.82 3.51 -6.11
CA ALA A 187 -16.65 2.50 -5.47
C ALA A 187 -17.26 3.04 -4.18
N ILE A 188 -18.33 2.40 -3.74
CA ILE A 188 -18.90 2.57 -2.40
C ILE A 188 -19.01 1.18 -1.80
N PHE A 189 -18.59 1.03 -0.55
CA PHE A 189 -18.83 -0.20 0.21
C PHE A 189 -19.78 0.11 1.37
N ARG A 190 -20.90 -0.60 1.39
CA ARG A 190 -21.93 -0.53 2.42
C ARG A 190 -22.07 -1.90 3.08
N HIS A 191 -21.83 -1.98 4.39
CA HIS A 191 -21.85 -3.24 5.14
C HIS A 191 -21.03 -4.32 4.45
N ASP A 192 -19.79 -4.00 4.07
CA ASP A 192 -18.83 -4.85 3.37
C ASP A 192 -19.22 -5.31 1.95
N ARG A 193 -20.31 -4.79 1.39
CA ARG A 193 -20.75 -5.10 0.02
C ARG A 193 -20.44 -3.96 -0.93
N PRO A 194 -19.84 -4.23 -2.11
CA PRO A 194 -19.59 -3.20 -3.10
C PRO A 194 -20.90 -2.74 -3.76
N ILE A 195 -21.04 -1.43 -3.87
CA ILE A 195 -22.12 -0.78 -4.62
C ILE A 195 -21.50 -0.11 -5.83
N ARG A 196 -22.03 -0.36 -7.02
CA ARG A 196 -21.62 0.35 -8.23
C ARG A 196 -22.11 1.78 -8.19
N PRO A 197 -21.22 2.80 -8.20
CA PRO A 197 -21.65 4.19 -8.14
C PRO A 197 -22.38 4.61 -9.42
N GLN A 198 -23.55 5.23 -9.25
CA GLN A 198 -24.32 5.87 -10.31
C GLN A 198 -24.71 7.26 -9.83
N GLY A 199 -25.06 8.17 -10.75
CA GLY A 199 -25.48 9.53 -10.36
C GLY A 199 -26.64 9.55 -9.37
N SER A 200 -27.54 8.58 -9.44
CA SER A 200 -28.70 8.41 -8.52
C SER A 200 -28.37 7.67 -7.22
N THR A 201 -27.14 7.16 -7.04
CA THR A 201 -26.75 6.46 -5.81
C THR A 201 -26.72 7.44 -4.64
N ILE A 202 -27.47 7.13 -3.59
CA ILE A 202 -27.50 7.91 -2.34
C ILE A 202 -26.37 7.40 -1.44
N VAL A 203 -25.56 8.32 -0.93
CA VAL A 203 -24.52 8.03 0.06
C VAL A 203 -25.16 7.97 1.46
N GLU A 204 -24.92 6.88 2.18
CA GLU A 204 -25.42 6.70 3.54
C GLU A 204 -24.29 6.87 4.56
N ALA A 205 -24.65 7.29 5.78
CA ALA A 205 -23.70 7.32 6.88
C ALA A 205 -23.17 5.90 7.16
N GLY A 206 -21.83 5.78 7.27
CA GLY A 206 -21.16 4.49 7.42
C GLY A 206 -20.63 3.91 6.12
N ASP A 207 -21.01 4.44 4.95
CA ASP A 207 -20.43 4.04 3.67
C ASP A 207 -18.92 4.34 3.64
N GLU A 208 -18.13 3.41 3.12
CA GLU A 208 -16.74 3.67 2.71
C GLU A 208 -16.75 4.08 1.24
N VAL A 209 -16.44 5.35 0.99
CA VAL A 209 -16.45 5.93 -0.36
C VAL A 209 -15.04 6.06 -0.89
N PHE A 210 -14.81 5.47 -2.06
CA PHE A 210 -13.55 5.52 -2.80
C PHE A 210 -13.68 6.55 -3.89
N PHE A 211 -12.88 7.59 -3.87
CA PHE A 211 -12.92 8.61 -4.90
C PHE A 211 -11.53 8.96 -5.42
N ILE A 212 -11.49 9.39 -6.67
CA ILE A 212 -10.29 9.77 -7.39
C ILE A 212 -10.41 11.24 -7.79
N ALA A 213 -9.40 12.03 -7.49
CA ALA A 213 -9.31 13.43 -7.88
C ALA A 213 -7.84 13.85 -8.05
N ALA A 214 -7.61 15.03 -8.64
CA ALA A 214 -6.30 15.67 -8.55
C ALA A 214 -5.93 15.86 -7.07
N SER A 215 -4.67 15.57 -6.71
CA SER A 215 -4.24 15.49 -5.30
C SER A 215 -4.51 16.77 -4.52
N GLN A 216 -4.40 17.94 -5.16
CA GLN A 216 -4.74 19.24 -4.58
C GLN A 216 -6.22 19.38 -4.16
N HIS A 217 -7.13 18.59 -4.74
CA HIS A 217 -8.57 18.68 -4.51
C HIS A 217 -9.10 17.63 -3.52
N ILE A 218 -8.27 16.67 -3.11
CA ILE A 218 -8.69 15.55 -2.24
C ILE A 218 -9.38 16.04 -0.95
N ARG A 219 -8.81 17.05 -0.28
CA ARG A 219 -9.41 17.57 0.96
C ARG A 219 -10.79 18.18 0.74
N ALA A 220 -11.00 18.88 -0.38
CA ALA A 220 -12.29 19.43 -0.72
C ALA A 220 -13.34 18.33 -0.96
N VAL A 221 -12.95 17.26 -1.67
CA VAL A 221 -13.85 16.10 -1.88
C VAL A 221 -14.15 15.37 -0.57
N MET A 222 -13.16 15.24 0.33
CA MET A 222 -13.40 14.65 1.66
C MET A 222 -14.45 15.42 2.46
N SER A 223 -14.52 16.77 2.31
CA SER A 223 -15.48 17.61 3.03
C SER A 223 -16.94 17.33 2.64
N GLU A 224 -17.19 16.74 1.48
CA GLU A 224 -18.52 16.31 1.06
C GLU A 224 -19.06 15.10 1.85
N LEU A 225 -18.16 14.26 2.37
CA LEU A 225 -18.50 13.01 3.04
C LEU A 225 -18.44 13.08 4.56
N GLN A 226 -17.74 14.09 5.09
CA GLN A 226 -17.59 14.30 6.54
C GLN A 226 -17.16 15.73 6.83
N ARG A 227 -17.35 16.19 8.08
CA ARG A 227 -16.71 17.44 8.51
C ARG A 227 -15.19 17.24 8.47
N LEU A 228 -14.47 18.14 7.79
CA LEU A 228 -13.01 18.08 7.76
C LEU A 228 -12.46 18.14 9.18
N GLU A 229 -11.63 17.17 9.50
CA GLU A 229 -10.87 17.18 10.74
C GLU A 229 -9.80 18.29 10.67
N LYS A 230 -9.54 18.90 11.83
CA LYS A 230 -8.45 19.88 11.93
C LYS A 230 -7.12 19.15 11.69
N PRO A 231 -6.16 19.81 11.00
CA PRO A 231 -4.81 19.27 10.88
C PRO A 231 -4.24 18.91 12.27
N TYR A 232 -3.61 17.76 12.36
CA TYR A 232 -2.90 17.35 13.56
C TYR A 232 -1.72 18.31 13.83
N LYS A 233 -1.43 18.58 15.09
CA LYS A 233 -0.29 19.41 15.50
C LYS A 233 0.59 18.68 16.51
N ARG A 234 -0.04 17.94 17.43
CA ARG A 234 0.64 17.23 18.51
C ARG A 234 0.47 15.73 18.30
N ILE A 235 1.59 15.06 18.09
CA ILE A 235 1.64 13.63 17.79
C ILE A 235 2.45 12.93 18.87
N MET A 236 1.92 11.84 19.40
CA MET A 236 2.63 10.96 20.32
C MET A 236 2.86 9.61 19.63
N LEU A 237 4.14 9.23 19.54
CA LEU A 237 4.59 7.97 18.97
C LEU A 237 4.94 6.99 20.09
N VAL A 238 4.66 5.71 19.90
CA VAL A 238 5.07 4.63 20.78
C VAL A 238 5.88 3.61 20.01
N GLY A 239 7.11 3.36 20.50
CA GLY A 239 8.08 2.46 19.88
C GLY A 239 9.14 3.19 19.06
N GLY A 240 10.38 3.16 19.52
CA GLY A 240 11.55 3.77 18.88
C GLY A 240 12.31 2.83 17.92
N GLY A 241 11.66 1.80 17.39
CA GLY A 241 12.20 0.93 16.35
C GLY A 241 12.42 1.67 15.03
N ASN A 242 12.73 0.92 13.95
CA ASN A 242 13.01 1.52 12.63
C ASN A 242 11.85 2.39 12.11
N ILE A 243 10.62 1.92 12.27
CA ILE A 243 9.43 2.66 11.83
C ILE A 243 9.23 3.93 12.69
N GLY A 244 9.23 3.78 14.02
CA GLY A 244 8.98 4.91 14.91
C GLY A 244 10.07 5.98 14.83
N ALA A 245 11.33 5.59 14.79
CA ALA A 245 12.46 6.51 14.61
C ALA A 245 12.41 7.25 13.27
N GLY A 246 12.15 6.51 12.17
CA GLY A 246 12.01 7.09 10.84
C GLY A 246 10.81 8.03 10.73
N LEU A 247 9.68 7.66 11.36
CA LEU A 247 8.49 8.49 11.40
C LEU A 247 8.71 9.75 12.24
N ALA A 248 9.33 9.64 13.42
CA ALA A 248 9.69 10.79 14.25
C ALA A 248 10.56 11.78 13.48
N HIS A 249 11.62 11.29 12.83
CA HIS A 249 12.50 12.12 12.00
C HIS A 249 11.77 12.82 10.85
N LYS A 250 10.83 12.12 10.20
CA LYS A 250 10.04 12.68 9.09
C LYS A 250 9.05 13.75 9.55
N LEU A 251 8.51 13.61 10.78
CA LEU A 251 7.45 14.48 11.31
C LEU A 251 7.97 15.66 12.13
N GLU A 252 9.14 15.56 12.74
CA GLU A 252 9.60 16.49 13.77
C GLU A 252 9.78 17.95 13.30
N LYS A 253 9.85 18.21 11.99
CA LYS A 253 9.97 19.56 11.45
C LYS A 253 8.63 20.29 11.37
N ASP A 254 7.55 19.54 11.15
CA ASP A 254 6.24 20.11 10.86
C ASP A 254 5.24 19.92 12.02
N TYR A 255 5.55 18.99 12.93
CA TYR A 255 4.68 18.62 14.05
C TYR A 255 5.43 18.64 15.39
N SER A 256 4.69 18.89 16.47
CA SER A 256 5.20 18.66 17.83
C SER A 256 5.12 17.16 18.13
N VAL A 257 6.27 16.48 18.13
CA VAL A 257 6.36 15.04 18.28
C VAL A 257 6.92 14.67 19.65
N LYS A 258 6.23 13.76 20.34
CA LYS A 258 6.69 13.05 21.53
C LYS A 258 6.84 11.58 21.19
N LEU A 259 7.91 10.92 21.67
CA LEU A 259 8.14 9.49 21.42
C LEU A 259 8.41 8.77 22.73
N ILE A 260 7.67 7.70 23.01
CA ILE A 260 7.84 6.84 24.18
C ILE A 260 8.56 5.54 23.72
N GLU A 261 9.69 5.24 24.38
CA GLU A 261 10.47 4.03 24.11
C GLU A 261 10.78 3.32 25.44
N ARG A 262 10.50 2.01 25.51
CA ARG A 262 10.68 1.19 26.73
C ARG A 262 12.12 0.71 26.97
N ASN A 263 12.96 0.77 25.93
CA ASN A 263 14.38 0.43 26.07
C ASN A 263 15.17 1.70 26.36
N GLN A 264 15.79 1.77 27.54
CA GLN A 264 16.52 2.96 28.03
C GLN A 264 17.68 3.36 27.12
N GLN A 265 18.48 2.40 26.66
CA GLN A 265 19.60 2.67 25.77
C GLN A 265 19.09 3.23 24.43
N ARG A 266 18.04 2.63 23.88
CA ARG A 266 17.43 3.08 22.62
C ARG A 266 16.81 4.46 22.75
N ALA A 267 16.16 4.76 23.86
CA ALA A 267 15.62 6.09 24.14
C ALA A 267 16.72 7.16 24.18
N ALA A 268 17.85 6.87 24.82
CA ALA A 268 19.01 7.77 24.85
C ALA A 268 19.60 7.99 23.44
N GLU A 269 19.80 6.93 22.65
CA GLU A 269 20.27 7.03 21.26
C GLU A 269 19.35 7.90 20.39
N LEU A 270 18.04 7.77 20.56
CA LEU A 270 17.04 8.54 19.82
C LEU A 270 17.03 10.01 20.24
N ALA A 271 17.16 10.27 21.54
CA ALA A 271 17.23 11.65 22.07
C ALA A 271 18.47 12.41 21.55
N GLU A 272 19.57 11.70 21.25
CA GLU A 272 20.76 12.31 20.63
C GLU A 272 20.58 12.55 19.11
N LYS A 273 19.82 11.69 18.41
CA LYS A 273 19.67 11.73 16.95
C LYS A 273 18.55 12.64 16.47
N LEU A 274 17.44 12.71 17.20
CA LEU A 274 16.27 13.52 16.85
C LEU A 274 16.45 14.94 17.34
N GLN A 275 16.13 15.92 16.49
CA GLN A 275 16.43 17.33 16.76
C GLN A 275 15.28 18.05 17.49
N HIS A 276 14.04 17.71 17.16
CA HIS A 276 12.84 18.40 17.67
C HIS A 276 11.86 17.48 18.38
N THR A 277 12.08 16.16 18.33
CA THR A 277 11.25 15.17 19.01
C THR A 277 11.68 15.02 20.46
N ILE A 278 10.73 15.09 21.38
CA ILE A 278 10.99 14.81 22.79
C ILE A 278 10.84 13.30 23.02
N VAL A 279 11.92 12.66 23.49
CA VAL A 279 11.96 11.23 23.72
C VAL A 279 11.82 10.92 25.21
N PHE A 280 10.87 10.06 25.56
CA PHE A 280 10.63 9.57 26.92
C PHE A 280 11.03 8.09 27.02
N TYR A 281 11.78 7.78 28.08
CA TYR A 281 11.97 6.40 28.51
C TYR A 281 10.78 5.99 29.37
N GLY A 282 10.02 4.99 28.96
CA GLY A 282 8.86 4.50 29.70
C GLY A 282 8.01 3.50 28.94
N ASP A 283 6.96 3.03 29.58
CA ASP A 283 5.96 2.14 29.00
C ASP A 283 4.69 2.93 28.63
N ALA A 284 4.22 2.77 27.42
CA ALA A 284 3.01 3.43 26.93
C ALA A 284 1.70 2.91 27.57
N SER A 285 1.77 1.88 28.40
CA SER A 285 0.67 1.43 29.24
C SER A 285 0.64 2.12 30.62
N ASP A 286 1.63 2.93 30.94
CA ASP A 286 1.70 3.69 32.18
C ASP A 286 0.81 4.94 32.09
N GLN A 287 -0.28 4.94 32.87
CA GLN A 287 -1.26 6.02 32.90
C GLN A 287 -0.70 7.31 33.50
N GLU A 288 0.22 7.22 34.47
CA GLU A 288 0.82 8.39 35.12
C GLU A 288 1.71 9.10 34.10
N LEU A 289 2.57 8.38 33.39
CA LEU A 289 3.40 8.92 32.31
C LEU A 289 2.54 9.60 31.22
N LEU A 290 1.48 8.93 30.76
CA LEU A 290 0.60 9.50 29.73
C LEU A 290 -0.12 10.77 30.23
N ALA A 291 -0.54 10.82 31.51
CA ALA A 291 -1.19 11.98 32.09
C ALA A 291 -0.22 13.16 32.28
N GLU A 292 1.00 12.90 32.76
CA GLU A 292 2.07 13.91 32.92
C GLU A 292 2.41 14.55 31.56
N GLU A 293 2.41 13.73 30.48
CA GLU A 293 2.70 14.17 29.13
C GLU A 293 1.49 14.73 28.38
N HIS A 294 0.39 14.99 29.09
CA HIS A 294 -0.83 15.63 28.59
C HIS A 294 -1.45 14.90 27.39
N ILE A 295 -1.65 13.59 27.53
CA ILE A 295 -2.23 12.74 26.48
C ILE A 295 -3.59 13.24 25.99
N ASP A 296 -4.39 13.88 26.84
CA ASP A 296 -5.67 14.51 26.53
C ASP A 296 -5.57 15.66 25.52
N GLN A 297 -4.40 16.26 25.38
CA GLN A 297 -4.12 17.30 24.41
C GLN A 297 -3.49 16.79 23.12
N VAL A 298 -3.15 15.51 23.03
CA VAL A 298 -2.57 14.90 21.83
C VAL A 298 -3.65 14.76 20.75
N ASP A 299 -3.33 15.21 19.53
CA ASP A 299 -4.24 15.12 18.41
C ASP A 299 -4.24 13.69 17.81
N LEU A 300 -3.06 13.07 17.77
CA LEU A 300 -2.87 11.75 17.18
C LEU A 300 -1.86 10.92 17.98
N PHE A 301 -2.27 9.74 18.44
CA PHE A 301 -1.43 8.74 19.07
C PHE A 301 -1.15 7.61 18.09
N ILE A 302 0.12 7.22 17.92
CA ILE A 302 0.53 6.21 16.93
C ILE A 302 1.39 5.16 17.62
N ALA A 303 0.91 3.93 17.74
CA ALA A 303 1.66 2.82 18.30
C ALA A 303 2.25 1.95 17.17
N VAL A 304 3.60 1.89 17.12
CA VAL A 304 4.36 1.21 16.05
C VAL A 304 5.45 0.29 16.61
N THR A 305 5.18 -0.36 17.74
CA THR A 305 6.07 -1.38 18.27
C THR A 305 5.95 -2.70 17.46
N ASN A 306 6.77 -3.68 17.79
CA ASN A 306 6.69 -5.02 17.21
C ASN A 306 5.69 -5.96 17.90
N ASP A 307 4.92 -5.46 18.85
CA ASP A 307 3.94 -6.19 19.66
C ASP A 307 2.54 -5.66 19.39
N ASP A 308 1.72 -6.45 18.69
CA ASP A 308 0.37 -6.06 18.28
C ASP A 308 -0.53 -5.77 19.48
N GLU A 309 -0.44 -6.59 20.52
CA GLU A 309 -1.23 -6.48 21.73
C GLU A 309 -0.87 -5.18 22.49
N ALA A 310 0.42 -4.89 22.63
CA ALA A 310 0.89 -3.65 23.26
C ALA A 310 0.44 -2.41 22.45
N ASN A 311 0.50 -2.48 21.11
CA ASN A 311 0.03 -1.39 20.25
C ASN A 311 -1.46 -1.12 20.41
N ILE A 312 -2.29 -2.17 20.42
CA ILE A 312 -3.74 -2.07 20.59
C ILE A 312 -4.08 -1.53 21.97
N MET A 313 -3.50 -2.11 23.03
CA MET A 313 -3.83 -1.75 24.42
C MET A 313 -3.41 -0.33 24.75
N SER A 314 -2.20 0.09 24.37
CA SER A 314 -1.75 1.47 24.60
C SER A 314 -2.59 2.50 23.83
N ALA A 315 -2.98 2.19 22.59
CA ALA A 315 -3.86 3.07 21.80
C ALA A 315 -5.28 3.18 22.40
N MET A 316 -5.84 2.06 22.88
CA MET A 316 -7.14 2.07 23.57
C MET A 316 -7.07 2.88 24.88
N LEU A 317 -5.97 2.76 25.63
CA LEU A 317 -5.73 3.54 26.83
C LEU A 317 -5.64 5.03 26.50
N ALA A 318 -4.81 5.42 25.53
CA ALA A 318 -4.69 6.79 25.06
C ALA A 318 -6.02 7.40 24.63
N LYS A 319 -6.83 6.62 23.88
CA LYS A 319 -8.17 7.04 23.45
C LYS A 319 -9.10 7.29 24.64
N ARG A 320 -9.08 6.38 25.64
CA ARG A 320 -9.85 6.51 26.88
C ARG A 320 -9.44 7.73 27.70
N MET A 321 -8.14 8.09 27.67
CA MET A 321 -7.59 9.26 28.37
C MET A 321 -7.78 10.57 27.62
N GLY A 322 -8.41 10.58 26.45
CA GLY A 322 -8.84 11.80 25.77
C GLY A 322 -8.13 12.13 24.45
N THR A 323 -7.20 11.31 23.99
CA THR A 323 -6.60 11.49 22.65
C THR A 323 -7.67 11.48 21.55
N LYS A 324 -7.57 12.41 20.61
CA LYS A 324 -8.59 12.56 19.57
C LYS A 324 -8.63 11.39 18.60
N LYS A 325 -7.46 10.95 18.12
CA LYS A 325 -7.31 9.86 17.15
C LYS A 325 -6.19 8.92 17.54
N VAL A 326 -6.35 7.65 17.18
CA VAL A 326 -5.35 6.61 17.42
C VAL A 326 -5.10 5.79 16.17
N MET A 327 -3.81 5.55 15.86
CA MET A 327 -3.35 4.65 14.81
C MET A 327 -2.51 3.54 15.43
N VAL A 328 -2.65 2.32 14.91
CA VAL A 328 -1.87 1.18 15.39
C VAL A 328 -1.27 0.39 14.23
N LEU A 329 -0.02 -0.02 14.41
CA LEU A 329 0.62 -1.00 13.56
C LEU A 329 0.18 -2.40 13.98
N ILE A 330 -0.30 -3.22 13.05
CA ILE A 330 -0.76 -4.58 13.30
C ILE A 330 -0.16 -5.51 12.26
N GLN A 331 0.56 -6.53 12.72
CA GLN A 331 1.20 -7.53 11.87
C GLN A 331 0.26 -8.70 11.57
N ARG A 332 -0.57 -9.11 12.54
CA ARG A 332 -1.49 -10.24 12.41
C ARG A 332 -2.79 -9.80 11.75
N ARG A 333 -3.07 -10.31 10.56
CA ARG A 333 -4.29 -9.98 9.80
C ARG A 333 -5.58 -10.15 10.62
N ALA A 334 -5.67 -11.21 11.42
CA ALA A 334 -6.84 -11.47 12.27
C ALA A 334 -7.13 -10.33 13.26
N TYR A 335 -6.10 -9.64 13.76
CA TYR A 335 -6.27 -8.53 14.67
C TYR A 335 -6.73 -7.25 13.96
N VAL A 336 -6.28 -7.04 12.72
CA VAL A 336 -6.77 -5.92 11.90
C VAL A 336 -8.29 -5.98 11.77
N ASP A 337 -8.82 -7.19 11.50
CA ASP A 337 -10.26 -7.40 11.33
C ASP A 337 -11.04 -7.21 12.64
N LEU A 338 -10.43 -7.54 13.78
CA LEU A 338 -11.04 -7.40 15.09
C LEU A 338 -11.14 -5.94 15.55
N VAL A 339 -10.09 -5.13 15.31
CA VAL A 339 -10.00 -3.78 15.90
C VAL A 339 -10.53 -2.68 15.01
N GLN A 340 -10.60 -2.90 13.71
CA GLN A 340 -11.06 -1.88 12.77
C GLN A 340 -12.55 -1.59 12.93
N GLY A 341 -12.90 -0.32 13.11
CA GLY A 341 -14.27 0.12 13.38
C GLY A 341 -14.68 0.05 14.84
N SER A 342 -13.77 -0.36 15.75
CA SER A 342 -13.93 -0.29 17.20
C SER A 342 -13.42 1.06 17.75
N VAL A 343 -12.68 1.02 18.86
CA VAL A 343 -12.04 2.20 19.47
C VAL A 343 -10.83 2.68 18.65
N ILE A 344 -10.22 1.79 17.85
CA ILE A 344 -9.08 2.11 16.99
C ILE A 344 -9.56 2.79 15.71
N ASP A 345 -9.08 3.99 15.45
CA ASP A 345 -9.48 4.77 14.27
C ASP A 345 -8.85 4.20 12.99
N ILE A 346 -7.54 3.88 13.01
CA ILE A 346 -6.80 3.36 11.85
C ILE A 346 -5.87 2.23 12.27
N ALA A 347 -5.99 1.07 11.61
CA ALA A 347 -5.07 -0.05 11.71
C ALA A 347 -4.21 -0.14 10.45
N ILE A 348 -2.90 -0.20 10.62
CA ILE A 348 -1.90 -0.20 9.53
C ILE A 348 -1.21 -1.55 9.50
N SER A 349 -1.21 -2.20 8.33
CA SER A 349 -0.55 -3.49 8.12
C SER A 349 0.72 -3.33 7.27
N PRO A 350 1.91 -3.57 7.83
CA PRO A 350 3.16 -3.58 7.06
C PRO A 350 3.16 -4.64 5.96
N GLN A 351 2.52 -5.77 6.22
CA GLN A 351 2.37 -6.84 5.24
C GLN A 351 1.64 -6.34 3.99
N GLN A 352 0.53 -5.63 4.17
CA GLN A 352 -0.27 -5.14 3.06
C GLN A 352 0.47 -4.08 2.22
N ALA A 353 1.19 -3.18 2.87
CA ALA A 353 2.04 -2.20 2.20
C ALA A 353 3.12 -2.89 1.34
N THR A 354 3.77 -3.91 1.90
CA THR A 354 4.80 -4.70 1.21
C THR A 354 4.23 -5.46 0.01
N ILE A 355 3.06 -6.10 0.17
CA ILE A 355 2.41 -6.84 -0.92
C ILE A 355 2.00 -5.90 -2.05
N SER A 356 1.43 -4.74 -1.75
CA SER A 356 1.09 -3.74 -2.77
C SER A 356 2.31 -3.32 -3.58
N ALA A 357 3.43 -3.05 -2.91
CA ALA A 357 4.68 -2.69 -3.58
C ALA A 357 5.26 -3.86 -4.41
N LEU A 358 5.17 -5.09 -3.92
CA LEU A 358 5.61 -6.27 -4.69
C LEU A 358 4.75 -6.47 -5.93
N LEU A 359 3.43 -6.37 -5.81
CA LEU A 359 2.49 -6.55 -6.93
C LEU A 359 2.74 -5.54 -8.06
N SER A 360 3.12 -4.29 -7.76
CA SER A 360 3.43 -3.31 -8.81
C SER A 360 4.60 -3.72 -9.70
N HIS A 361 5.54 -4.52 -9.19
CA HIS A 361 6.70 -4.99 -9.94
C HIS A 361 6.50 -6.38 -10.56
N VAL A 362 5.50 -7.14 -10.10
CA VAL A 362 5.20 -8.49 -10.62
C VAL A 362 4.17 -8.46 -11.75
N ARG A 363 3.39 -7.38 -11.88
CA ARG A 363 2.37 -7.24 -12.92
C ARG A 363 2.97 -7.22 -14.32
N LYS A 364 2.22 -7.78 -15.26
CA LYS A 364 2.54 -7.76 -16.71
C LYS A 364 2.07 -6.45 -17.32
N ALA A 365 2.54 -6.17 -18.53
CA ALA A 365 2.28 -4.94 -19.26
C ALA A 365 2.94 -3.70 -18.60
N ASP A 366 2.60 -2.53 -19.13
CA ASP A 366 3.14 -1.24 -18.66
C ASP A 366 2.41 -0.74 -17.40
N ILE A 367 2.25 -1.64 -16.42
CA ILE A 367 1.68 -1.31 -15.11
C ILE A 367 2.79 -0.74 -14.24
N VAL A 368 2.66 0.53 -13.89
CA VAL A 368 3.66 1.28 -13.11
C VAL A 368 3.27 1.46 -11.65
N GLY A 369 2.01 1.21 -11.31
CA GLY A 369 1.54 1.30 -9.93
C GLY A 369 0.40 0.34 -9.62
N VAL A 370 0.47 -0.35 -8.48
CA VAL A 370 -0.62 -1.18 -7.95
C VAL A 370 -0.78 -0.90 -6.48
N SER A 371 -2.00 -0.68 -6.04
CA SER A 371 -2.34 -0.53 -4.64
C SER A 371 -3.49 -1.43 -4.26
N SER A 372 -3.21 -2.32 -3.32
CA SER A 372 -4.25 -3.14 -2.73
C SER A 372 -5.09 -2.29 -1.78
N LEU A 373 -6.38 -2.29 -2.00
CA LEU A 373 -7.35 -1.50 -1.28
C LEU A 373 -8.25 -2.41 -0.45
N ARG A 374 -8.75 -1.86 0.65
CA ARG A 374 -9.69 -2.56 1.50
C ARG A 374 -9.25 -4.00 1.80
N ARG A 375 -8.01 -4.16 2.29
CA ARG A 375 -7.39 -5.46 2.68
C ARG A 375 -7.34 -6.49 1.55
N GLY A 376 -7.17 -6.01 0.33
CA GLY A 376 -7.05 -6.88 -0.82
C GLY A 376 -8.36 -7.30 -1.47
N VAL A 377 -9.48 -6.70 -1.10
CA VAL A 377 -10.77 -6.92 -1.79
C VAL A 377 -10.82 -6.20 -3.13
N ALA A 378 -10.21 -5.02 -3.22
CA ALA A 378 -10.14 -4.22 -4.43
C ALA A 378 -8.70 -3.81 -4.74
N GLU A 379 -8.45 -3.41 -5.97
CA GLU A 379 -7.15 -2.86 -6.39
C GLU A 379 -7.33 -1.56 -7.18
N ALA A 380 -6.40 -0.65 -7.00
CA ALA A 380 -6.20 0.48 -7.89
C ALA A 380 -4.90 0.26 -8.68
N ILE A 381 -4.96 0.47 -9.98
CA ILE A 381 -3.88 0.18 -10.92
C ILE A 381 -3.60 1.44 -11.74
N GLU A 382 -2.32 1.75 -11.91
CA GLU A 382 -1.82 2.73 -12.85
C GLU A 382 -1.13 1.99 -14.00
N ALA A 383 -1.59 2.22 -15.22
CA ALA A 383 -0.97 1.67 -16.42
C ALA A 383 -0.64 2.79 -17.41
N VAL A 384 0.49 2.65 -18.11
CA VAL A 384 0.87 3.58 -19.18
C VAL A 384 0.36 3.04 -20.52
N ALA A 385 -0.30 3.91 -21.29
CA ALA A 385 -0.83 3.55 -22.59
C ALA A 385 0.27 3.66 -23.67
N HIS A 386 0.62 2.53 -24.29
CA HIS A 386 1.63 2.45 -25.34
C HIS A 386 1.04 2.01 -26.67
N GLY A 387 1.75 2.38 -27.76
CA GLY A 387 1.38 2.07 -29.14
C GLY A 387 0.52 3.15 -29.79
N ASP A 388 -0.10 2.81 -30.90
CA ASP A 388 -0.99 3.66 -31.69
C ASP A 388 -2.40 3.04 -31.84
N GLU A 389 -3.29 3.67 -32.60
CA GLU A 389 -4.67 3.18 -32.81
C GLU A 389 -4.74 1.78 -33.44
N SER A 390 -3.68 1.37 -34.16
CA SER A 390 -3.64 0.06 -34.86
C SER A 390 -3.08 -1.05 -33.97
N THR A 391 -2.23 -0.71 -33.01
CA THR A 391 -1.43 -1.65 -32.21
C THR A 391 -1.90 -1.75 -30.76
N SER A 392 -2.56 -0.71 -30.27
CA SER A 392 -3.07 -0.63 -28.90
C SER A 392 -4.57 -0.96 -28.84
N ARG A 393 -4.99 -1.53 -27.72
CA ARG A 393 -6.42 -1.75 -27.45
C ARG A 393 -7.08 -0.55 -26.77
N VAL A 394 -6.28 0.43 -26.32
CA VAL A 394 -6.73 1.60 -25.57
C VAL A 394 -6.38 2.92 -26.24
N VAL A 395 -5.22 3.05 -26.89
CA VAL A 395 -4.81 4.29 -27.55
C VAL A 395 -5.73 4.61 -28.74
N GLY A 396 -6.10 5.89 -28.87
CA GLY A 396 -7.00 6.40 -29.90
C GLY A 396 -8.49 6.15 -29.63
N ARG A 397 -8.85 5.40 -28.57
CA ARG A 397 -10.24 5.09 -28.20
C ARG A 397 -10.74 6.00 -27.11
N SER A 398 -12.03 6.34 -27.16
CA SER A 398 -12.72 6.96 -26.04
C SER A 398 -13.01 5.93 -24.95
N ILE A 399 -13.19 6.35 -23.71
CA ILE A 399 -13.39 5.44 -22.56
C ILE A 399 -14.60 4.53 -22.75
N ASP A 400 -15.68 5.00 -23.38
CA ASP A 400 -16.88 4.21 -23.68
C ASP A 400 -16.66 3.14 -24.78
N GLU A 401 -15.67 3.33 -25.67
CA GLU A 401 -15.29 2.34 -26.68
C GLU A 401 -14.41 1.22 -26.11
N ILE A 402 -13.79 1.44 -24.94
CA ILE A 402 -12.91 0.45 -24.29
C ILE A 402 -13.77 -0.58 -23.56
N LYS A 403 -13.66 -1.85 -23.94
CA LYS A 403 -14.37 -2.96 -23.29
C LYS A 403 -13.68 -3.30 -21.97
N LEU A 404 -14.02 -2.57 -20.91
CA LEU A 404 -13.50 -2.83 -19.57
C LEU A 404 -14.11 -4.12 -19.00
N PRO A 405 -13.31 -4.95 -18.29
CA PRO A 405 -13.81 -6.10 -17.54
C PRO A 405 -14.85 -5.70 -16.48
N PRO A 406 -15.74 -6.62 -16.08
CA PRO A 406 -16.72 -6.35 -15.03
C PRO A 406 -16.05 -5.86 -13.72
N GLY A 407 -16.66 -4.87 -13.08
CA GLY A 407 -16.12 -4.30 -11.84
C GLY A 407 -14.89 -3.41 -11.99
N THR A 408 -14.49 -3.11 -13.23
CA THR A 408 -13.39 -2.21 -13.55
C THR A 408 -13.92 -0.86 -14.00
N ILE A 409 -13.32 0.22 -13.54
CA ILE A 409 -13.55 1.57 -14.02
C ILE A 409 -12.22 2.30 -14.25
N ILE A 410 -12.19 3.19 -15.24
CA ILE A 410 -11.15 4.21 -15.37
C ILE A 410 -11.57 5.40 -14.55
N GLY A 411 -10.75 5.81 -13.60
CA GLY A 411 -11.02 6.93 -12.69
C GLY A 411 -10.46 8.25 -13.16
N ALA A 412 -9.21 8.23 -13.66
CA ALA A 412 -8.50 9.39 -14.16
C ALA A 412 -7.50 9.00 -15.24
N VAL A 413 -7.11 9.98 -16.06
CA VAL A 413 -6.03 9.91 -17.02
C VAL A 413 -5.10 11.08 -16.75
N VAL A 414 -3.79 10.84 -16.73
CA VAL A 414 -2.78 11.91 -16.61
C VAL A 414 -1.95 11.96 -17.86
N ARG A 415 -1.97 13.10 -18.53
CA ARG A 415 -1.23 13.40 -19.75
C ARG A 415 -0.22 14.50 -19.48
N GLY A 416 1.05 14.14 -19.38
CA GLY A 416 2.06 15.07 -18.92
C GLY A 416 1.75 15.63 -17.53
N ASN A 417 1.37 16.92 -17.46
CA ASN A 417 0.98 17.55 -16.19
C ASN A 417 -0.53 17.68 -15.99
N ASP A 418 -1.32 17.36 -17.02
CA ASP A 418 -2.76 17.54 -16.97
C ASP A 418 -3.46 16.33 -16.37
N VAL A 419 -4.26 16.58 -15.35
CA VAL A 419 -5.10 15.56 -14.69
C VAL A 419 -6.51 15.67 -15.24
N MET A 420 -6.97 14.63 -15.91
CA MET A 420 -8.31 14.52 -16.49
C MET A 420 -9.11 13.45 -15.77
N ILE A 421 -10.19 13.84 -15.10
CA ILE A 421 -11.11 12.87 -14.51
C ILE A 421 -11.91 12.19 -15.62
N ALA A 422 -11.94 10.87 -15.58
CA ALA A 422 -12.48 10.05 -16.64
C ALA A 422 -13.96 10.34 -16.91
N ASN A 423 -14.28 10.65 -18.16
CA ASN A 423 -15.62 10.74 -18.70
C ASN A 423 -15.70 9.92 -20.00
N ASN A 424 -16.89 9.63 -20.48
CA ASN A 424 -17.10 8.72 -21.61
C ASN A 424 -16.39 9.14 -22.88
N ASN A 425 -16.29 10.46 -23.13
CA ASN A 425 -15.73 11.03 -24.37
C ASN A 425 -14.21 11.23 -24.31
N LEU A 426 -13.58 11.02 -23.15
CA LEU A 426 -12.13 11.21 -23.01
C LEU A 426 -11.40 10.14 -23.84
N ARG A 427 -10.57 10.58 -24.79
CA ARG A 427 -9.72 9.71 -25.60
C ARG A 427 -8.38 9.49 -24.91
N ILE A 428 -7.92 8.24 -24.93
CA ILE A 428 -6.61 7.85 -24.44
C ILE A 428 -5.58 8.04 -25.55
N GLU A 429 -4.46 8.70 -25.21
CA GLU A 429 -3.33 8.91 -26.10
C GLU A 429 -2.11 8.13 -25.64
N GLN A 430 -1.13 8.00 -26.52
CA GLN A 430 0.15 7.37 -26.19
C GLN A 430 0.86 8.15 -25.06
N GLY A 431 1.37 7.43 -24.07
CA GLY A 431 2.04 7.98 -22.91
C GLY A 431 1.11 8.43 -21.78
N ASP A 432 -0.21 8.29 -21.93
CA ASP A 432 -1.15 8.56 -20.86
C ASP A 432 -0.98 7.59 -19.72
N HIS A 433 -0.95 8.10 -18.50
CA HIS A 433 -1.09 7.30 -17.27
C HIS A 433 -2.58 7.11 -16.97
N VAL A 434 -3.05 5.90 -17.07
CA VAL A 434 -4.46 5.54 -16.87
C VAL A 434 -4.63 4.93 -15.50
N ILE A 435 -5.38 5.60 -14.62
CA ILE A 435 -5.66 5.16 -13.25
C ILE A 435 -7.01 4.42 -13.25
N MET A 436 -6.97 3.15 -12.86
CA MET A 436 -8.11 2.25 -12.84
C MET A 436 -8.40 1.74 -11.44
N PHE A 437 -9.65 1.40 -11.19
CA PHE A 437 -10.11 0.76 -9.97
C PHE A 437 -10.84 -0.54 -10.31
N LEU A 438 -10.50 -1.63 -9.60
CA LEU A 438 -11.05 -2.96 -9.76
C LEU A 438 -11.67 -3.44 -8.45
N THR A 439 -12.93 -3.86 -8.50
CA THR A 439 -13.63 -4.47 -7.36
C THR A 439 -13.52 -6.00 -7.31
N ASP A 440 -12.99 -6.64 -8.36
CA ASP A 440 -12.85 -8.09 -8.45
C ASP A 440 -11.52 -8.46 -9.12
N LYS A 441 -10.61 -9.00 -8.34
CA LYS A 441 -9.24 -9.35 -8.76
C LYS A 441 -9.15 -10.41 -9.85
N LYS A 442 -10.16 -11.25 -10.02
CA LYS A 442 -10.15 -12.28 -11.08
C LYS A 442 -10.01 -11.69 -12.50
N PHE A 443 -10.33 -10.41 -12.68
CA PHE A 443 -10.23 -9.71 -13.96
C PHE A 443 -8.91 -8.95 -14.17
N ILE A 444 -7.95 -9.08 -13.27
CA ILE A 444 -6.65 -8.38 -13.39
C ILE A 444 -5.95 -8.74 -14.69
N SER A 445 -5.87 -10.02 -15.03
CA SER A 445 -5.24 -10.47 -16.29
C SER A 445 -5.93 -9.90 -17.53
N ASP A 446 -7.22 -9.63 -17.46
CA ASP A 446 -7.94 -9.01 -18.58
C ASP A 446 -7.61 -7.53 -18.70
N VAL A 447 -7.42 -6.82 -17.56
CA VAL A 447 -6.95 -5.44 -17.54
C VAL A 447 -5.52 -5.34 -18.06
N GLU A 448 -4.61 -6.24 -17.63
CA GLU A 448 -3.24 -6.30 -18.14
C GLU A 448 -3.21 -6.44 -19.66
N ARG A 449 -4.05 -7.32 -20.22
CA ARG A 449 -4.14 -7.52 -21.68
C ARG A 449 -4.61 -6.28 -22.45
N LEU A 450 -5.37 -5.37 -21.84
CA LEU A 450 -5.77 -4.11 -22.50
C LEU A 450 -4.58 -3.19 -22.75
N PHE A 451 -3.59 -3.21 -21.85
CA PHE A 451 -2.40 -2.37 -21.92
C PHE A 451 -1.18 -3.07 -22.51
N GLN A 452 -1.27 -4.36 -22.82
CA GLN A 452 -0.21 -5.07 -23.54
C GLN A 452 -0.22 -4.66 -25.01
N PRO A 453 0.93 -4.23 -25.58
CA PRO A 453 1.06 -4.02 -27.01
C PRO A 453 0.79 -5.33 -27.77
N SER A 454 0.26 -5.22 -28.98
CA SER A 454 0.01 -6.38 -29.83
C SER A 454 1.34 -7.09 -30.16
N PRO A 455 1.43 -8.44 -30.11
CA PRO A 455 2.68 -9.18 -30.32
C PRO A 455 3.29 -9.03 -31.72
N PHE A 456 2.70 -8.28 -32.62
CA PHE A 456 3.23 -7.95 -33.95
C PHE A 456 4.15 -6.73 -34.00
N PHE A 457 4.63 -6.23 -32.82
CA PHE A 457 5.48 -5.03 -32.69
C PHE A 457 6.80 -5.30 -31.95
N LEU A 458 7.34 -6.50 -32.08
CA LEU A 458 8.74 -6.77 -31.75
C LEU A 458 9.54 -7.06 -33.01
#